data_c7d8ba4da6c917ca1df3e8777453e0fe
#
_entry.id   c7d8ba4da6c917ca1df3e8777453e0fe
#
_cell.length_a   1.000
_cell.length_b   1.000
_cell.length_c   1.000
_cell.angle_alpha   90.00
_cell.angle_beta   90.00
_cell.angle_gamma   90.00
#
_symmetry.space_group_name_H-M   'P 1'
#
loop_
_entity.id
_entity.type
_entity.pdbx_description
1 polymer ?
#
loop_
_entity_poly.entity_id
_entity_poly.type
_entity_poly.pdbx_seq_one_letter_code
_entity_poly.pdbx_strand_id
1 'polypeptide(L)'
;MIVNIPPCNADIVRRISERYSLPLLLATILQRRGVKEKDMLYYLEDEFVYQESPFLVDDIYTAIERIDEAIESDEKILIFGDRDVDGITATAVVYKTLKKLGAKNVSCRLPQKDESYGLSFDIVKEILD
;
A
#
# COMPACT_ATOMS: atom_id res chain seq x y z
N MET A 1 17.20 25.03 3.64
CA MET A 1 16.00 24.18 3.75
C MET A 1 15.12 24.78 4.84
N ILE A 2 13.91 25.23 4.53
CA ILE A 2 12.97 25.78 5.52
C ILE A 2 12.08 24.62 5.96
N VAL A 3 12.16 24.24 7.23
CA VAL A 3 11.28 23.22 7.80
C VAL A 3 10.06 23.93 8.37
N ASN A 4 8.92 23.73 7.75
CA ASN A 4 7.65 24.25 8.27
C ASN A 4 7.04 23.22 9.22
N ILE A 5 7.01 23.55 10.51
CA ILE A 5 6.42 22.70 11.54
C ILE A 5 5.04 23.29 11.87
N PRO A 6 3.93 22.59 11.56
CA PRO A 6 2.60 23.08 11.90
C PRO A 6 2.47 23.33 13.41
N PRO A 7 1.77 24.40 13.84
CA PRO A 7 1.51 24.64 15.26
C PRO A 7 0.68 23.51 15.85
N CYS A 8 0.83 23.26 17.14
CA CYS A 8 -0.02 22.32 17.86
C CYS A 8 -0.69 22.98 19.05
N ASN A 9 -1.87 22.50 19.41
CA ASN A 9 -2.59 22.93 20.60
C ASN A 9 -2.25 21.97 21.76
N ALA A 10 -1.60 22.50 22.79
CA ALA A 10 -1.14 21.70 23.94
C ALA A 10 -2.28 21.00 24.70
N ASP A 11 -3.45 21.63 24.81
CA ASP A 11 -4.59 21.07 25.51
C ASP A 11 -5.20 19.89 24.74
N ILE A 12 -5.27 20.01 23.40
CA ILE A 12 -5.69 18.91 22.54
C ILE A 12 -4.70 17.74 22.62
N VAL A 13 -3.40 18.03 22.59
CA VAL A 13 -2.36 17.01 22.72
C VAL A 13 -2.47 16.25 24.03
N ARG A 14 -2.64 16.94 25.15
CA ARG A 14 -2.84 16.31 26.46
C ARG A 14 -4.08 15.42 26.49
N ARG A 15 -5.20 15.94 25.99
CA ARG A 15 -6.45 15.16 25.91
C ARG A 15 -6.30 13.89 25.09
N ILE A 16 -5.66 13.96 23.93
CA ILE A 16 -5.38 12.78 23.07
C ILE A 16 -4.46 11.80 23.81
N SER A 17 -3.39 12.30 24.42
CA SER A 17 -2.45 11.49 25.20
C SER A 17 -3.13 10.74 26.33
N GLU A 18 -3.95 11.39 27.12
CA GLU A 18 -4.69 10.81 28.24
C GLU A 18 -5.77 9.82 27.75
N ARG A 19 -6.56 10.20 26.75
CA ARG A 19 -7.67 9.38 26.27
C ARG A 19 -7.22 8.05 25.65
N TYR A 20 -6.12 8.08 24.91
CA TYR A 20 -5.60 6.90 24.18
C TYR A 20 -4.35 6.32 24.82
N SER A 21 -3.98 6.78 26.01
CA SER A 21 -2.76 6.32 26.72
C SER A 21 -1.49 6.41 25.89
N LEU A 22 -1.35 7.49 25.10
CA LEU A 22 -0.24 7.69 24.17
C LEU A 22 0.86 8.55 24.78
N PRO A 23 2.14 8.33 24.41
CA PRO A 23 3.19 9.30 24.66
C PRO A 23 2.84 10.67 24.06
N LEU A 24 3.14 11.77 24.78
CA LEU A 24 2.88 13.14 24.31
C LEU A 24 3.45 13.43 22.91
N LEU A 25 4.61 12.85 22.59
CA LEU A 25 5.22 12.99 21.27
C LEU A 25 4.33 12.42 20.18
N LEU A 26 3.78 11.23 20.35
CA LEU A 26 2.89 10.61 19.38
C LEU A 26 1.59 11.38 19.24
N ALA A 27 0.98 11.78 20.36
CA ALA A 27 -0.21 12.65 20.36
C ALA A 27 0.04 13.98 19.62
N THR A 28 1.22 14.57 19.78
CA THR A 28 1.63 15.78 19.06
C THR A 28 1.74 15.55 17.55
N ILE A 29 2.34 14.43 17.14
CA ILE A 29 2.47 14.07 15.72
C ILE A 29 1.09 13.88 15.08
N LEU A 30 0.21 13.12 15.72
CA LEU A 30 -1.15 12.88 15.21
C LEU A 30 -1.94 14.19 15.09
N GLN A 31 -1.88 15.04 16.12
CA GLN A 31 -2.55 16.33 16.10
C GLN A 31 -2.01 17.25 14.99
N ARG A 32 -0.67 17.33 14.79
CA ARG A 32 -0.04 18.12 13.72
C ARG A 32 -0.37 17.62 12.32
N ARG A 33 -0.59 16.32 12.17
CA ARG A 33 -1.05 15.71 10.93
C ARG A 33 -2.55 15.91 10.66
N GLY A 34 -3.26 16.54 11.59
CA GLY A 34 -4.67 16.83 11.44
C GLY A 34 -5.57 15.60 11.60
N VAL A 35 -5.06 14.54 12.24
CA VAL A 35 -5.87 13.35 12.52
C VAL A 35 -7.02 13.74 13.45
N LYS A 36 -8.24 13.53 12.99
CA LYS A 36 -9.45 13.82 13.77
C LYS A 36 -9.66 12.76 14.84
N GLU A 37 -10.27 13.15 15.95
CA GLU A 37 -10.50 12.24 17.08
C GLU A 37 -11.31 10.99 16.71
N LYS A 38 -12.25 11.10 15.78
CA LYS A 38 -13.02 9.96 15.26
C LYS A 38 -12.19 8.96 14.46
N ASP A 39 -11.06 9.39 13.90
CA ASP A 39 -10.21 8.62 13.02
C ASP A 39 -8.97 8.08 13.78
N MET A 40 -8.83 8.38 15.10
CA MET A 40 -7.64 8.00 15.88
C MET A 40 -7.38 6.50 15.88
N LEU A 41 -8.42 5.68 16.02
CA LEU A 41 -8.26 4.23 16.10
C LEU A 41 -7.74 3.62 14.80
N TYR A 42 -8.00 4.21 13.64
CA TYR A 42 -7.40 3.79 12.36
C TYR A 42 -5.88 3.95 12.31
N TYR A 43 -5.32 4.78 13.18
CA TYR A 43 -3.88 5.01 13.28
C TYR A 43 -3.22 4.29 14.46
N LEU A 44 -4.01 3.82 15.42
CA LEU A 44 -3.51 3.27 16.67
C LEU A 44 -3.71 1.77 16.78
N GLU A 45 -4.72 1.23 16.12
CA GLU A 45 -5.08 -0.18 16.18
C GLU A 45 -4.73 -0.88 14.86
N ASP A 46 -4.33 -2.13 14.93
CA ASP A 46 -3.98 -2.96 13.78
C ASP A 46 -5.07 -3.98 13.42
N GLU A 47 -6.25 -3.85 14.03
CA GLU A 47 -7.37 -4.74 13.78
C GLU A 47 -8.01 -4.52 12.40
N PHE A 48 -8.46 -5.59 11.77
CA PHE A 48 -9.10 -5.56 10.44
C PHE A 48 -10.33 -4.63 10.36
N VAL A 49 -11.02 -4.40 11.48
CA VAL A 49 -12.19 -3.50 11.53
C VAL A 49 -11.84 -2.04 11.18
N TYR A 50 -10.57 -1.66 11.35
CA TYR A 50 -10.07 -0.32 11.01
C TYR A 50 -9.45 -0.23 9.62
N GLN A 51 -9.46 -1.32 8.85
CA GLN A 51 -8.99 -1.30 7.47
C GLN A 51 -10.12 -0.89 6.54
N GLU A 52 -9.82 0.02 5.64
CA GLU A 52 -10.77 0.40 4.59
C GLU A 52 -10.99 -0.78 3.61
N SER A 53 -12.19 -0.84 3.07
CA SER A 53 -12.51 -1.88 2.09
C SER A 53 -11.68 -1.68 0.82
N PRO A 54 -11.04 -2.73 0.26
CA PRO A 54 -10.35 -2.62 -1.02
C PRO A 54 -11.28 -2.23 -2.17
N PHE A 55 -12.58 -2.46 -2.03
CA PHE A 55 -13.58 -2.07 -3.02
C PHE A 55 -13.89 -0.56 -3.07
N LEU A 56 -13.25 0.25 -2.22
CA LEU A 56 -13.23 1.71 -2.32
C LEU A 56 -12.18 2.24 -3.30
N VAL A 57 -11.30 1.38 -3.79
CA VAL A 57 -10.34 1.74 -4.83
C VAL A 57 -11.09 1.84 -6.17
N ASP A 58 -10.94 2.98 -6.84
CA ASP A 58 -11.52 3.19 -8.17
C ASP A 58 -11.03 2.10 -9.13
N ASP A 59 -11.91 1.67 -10.03
CA ASP A 59 -11.65 0.65 -11.06
C ASP A 59 -11.22 -0.74 -10.55
N ILE A 60 -11.35 -1.04 -9.25
CA ILE A 60 -10.94 -2.34 -8.69
C ILE A 60 -11.69 -3.51 -9.36
N TYR A 61 -12.98 -3.33 -9.65
CA TYR A 61 -13.79 -4.35 -10.31
C TYR A 61 -13.31 -4.61 -11.73
N THR A 62 -12.99 -3.55 -12.48
CA THR A 62 -12.44 -3.65 -13.84
C THR A 62 -11.10 -4.38 -13.84
N ALA A 63 -10.26 -4.11 -12.84
CA ALA A 63 -8.99 -4.81 -12.68
C ALA A 63 -9.18 -6.30 -12.36
N ILE A 64 -10.12 -6.63 -11.49
CA ILE A 64 -10.45 -8.02 -11.15
C ILE A 64 -10.97 -8.77 -12.38
N GLU A 65 -11.95 -8.21 -13.09
CA GLU A 65 -12.50 -8.80 -14.31
C GLU A 65 -11.40 -9.05 -15.34
N ARG A 66 -10.50 -8.10 -15.55
CA ARG A 66 -9.38 -8.26 -16.50
C ARG A 66 -8.39 -9.36 -16.09
N ILE A 67 -8.16 -9.52 -14.78
CA ILE A 67 -7.30 -10.59 -14.26
C ILE A 67 -7.99 -11.95 -14.45
N ASP A 68 -9.27 -12.05 -14.15
CA ASP A 68 -10.04 -13.28 -14.32
C ASP A 68 -10.07 -13.73 -15.80
N GLU A 69 -10.30 -12.81 -16.74
CA GLU A 69 -10.19 -13.06 -18.18
C GLU A 69 -8.81 -13.59 -18.58
N ALA A 70 -7.73 -13.00 -18.04
CA ALA A 70 -6.37 -13.44 -18.31
C ALA A 70 -6.10 -14.86 -17.79
N ILE A 71 -6.66 -15.21 -16.63
CA ILE A 71 -6.56 -16.56 -16.06
C ILE A 71 -7.32 -17.56 -16.91
N GLU A 72 -8.57 -17.27 -17.29
CA GLU A 72 -9.42 -18.14 -18.09
C GLU A 72 -8.84 -18.37 -19.49
N SER A 73 -8.21 -17.36 -20.06
CA SER A 73 -7.58 -17.41 -21.40
C SER A 73 -6.14 -17.93 -21.39
N ASP A 74 -5.62 -18.37 -20.23
CA ASP A 74 -4.22 -18.82 -20.08
C ASP A 74 -3.18 -17.75 -20.53
N GLU A 75 -3.49 -16.47 -20.40
CA GLU A 75 -2.58 -15.38 -20.78
C GLU A 75 -1.34 -15.35 -19.87
N LYS A 76 -0.26 -14.72 -20.37
CA LYS A 76 0.94 -14.45 -19.59
C LYS A 76 0.68 -13.27 -18.67
N ILE A 77 0.81 -13.47 -17.37
CA ILE A 77 0.68 -12.44 -16.35
C ILE A 77 2.05 -12.16 -15.76
N LEU A 78 2.50 -10.92 -15.85
CA LEU A 78 3.72 -10.46 -15.20
C LEU A 78 3.38 -9.57 -14.01
N ILE A 79 3.92 -9.90 -12.84
CA ILE A 79 3.87 -9.07 -11.65
C ILE A 79 5.18 -8.29 -11.58
N PHE A 80 5.09 -6.97 -11.75
CA PHE A 80 6.23 -6.08 -11.57
C PHE A 80 6.17 -5.49 -10.16
N GLY A 81 7.07 -5.94 -9.29
CA GLY A 81 7.12 -5.52 -7.88
C GLY A 81 8.15 -4.44 -7.61
N ASP A 82 8.30 -4.07 -6.35
CA ASP A 82 9.36 -3.19 -5.88
C ASP A 82 10.44 -4.01 -5.15
N ARG A 83 11.64 -3.43 -5.00
CA ARG A 83 12.82 -4.09 -4.44
C ARG A 83 12.94 -3.99 -2.91
N ASP A 84 12.11 -3.20 -2.27
CA ASP A 84 12.05 -3.13 -0.81
C ASP A 84 11.23 -4.28 -0.21
N VAL A 85 11.21 -4.39 1.12
CA VAL A 85 10.62 -5.56 1.81
C VAL A 85 9.12 -5.65 1.57
N ASP A 86 8.41 -4.55 1.58
CA ASP A 86 6.97 -4.53 1.34
C ASP A 86 6.63 -4.81 -0.13
N GLY A 87 7.39 -4.29 -1.09
CA GLY A 87 7.24 -4.63 -2.50
C GLY A 87 7.50 -6.10 -2.80
N ILE A 88 8.55 -6.69 -2.22
CA ILE A 88 8.82 -8.13 -2.36
C ILE A 88 7.71 -8.98 -1.75
N THR A 89 7.24 -8.62 -0.54
CA THR A 89 6.17 -9.37 0.13
C THR A 89 4.83 -9.21 -0.58
N ALA A 90 4.48 -8.03 -1.06
CA ALA A 90 3.29 -7.79 -1.87
C ALA A 90 3.32 -8.61 -3.17
N THR A 91 4.46 -8.61 -3.88
CA THR A 91 4.66 -9.45 -5.08
C THR A 91 4.43 -10.93 -4.77
N ALA A 92 4.99 -11.43 -3.67
CA ALA A 92 4.82 -12.83 -3.26
C ALA A 92 3.36 -13.17 -2.92
N VAL A 93 2.62 -12.26 -2.29
CA VAL A 93 1.20 -12.43 -1.98
C VAL A 93 0.38 -12.52 -3.27
N VAL A 94 0.56 -11.57 -4.20
CA VAL A 94 -0.15 -11.53 -5.49
C VAL A 94 0.18 -12.79 -6.30
N TYR A 95 1.46 -13.16 -6.43
CA TYR A 95 1.88 -14.36 -7.14
C TYR A 95 1.19 -15.63 -6.60
N LYS A 96 1.25 -15.84 -5.27
CA LYS A 96 0.63 -17.01 -4.65
C LYS A 96 -0.89 -17.01 -4.82
N THR A 97 -1.53 -15.84 -4.78
CA THR A 97 -2.96 -15.71 -4.98
C THR A 97 -3.35 -16.09 -6.40
N LEU A 98 -2.68 -15.55 -7.42
CA LEU A 98 -2.93 -15.89 -8.82
C LEU A 98 -2.72 -17.38 -9.10
N LYS A 99 -1.64 -17.97 -8.54
CA LYS A 99 -1.41 -19.42 -8.65
C LYS A 99 -2.53 -20.26 -8.02
N LYS A 100 -3.07 -19.84 -6.86
CA LYS A 100 -4.21 -20.49 -6.21
C LYS A 100 -5.50 -20.36 -7.02
N LEU A 101 -5.69 -19.23 -7.73
CA LEU A 101 -6.82 -19.01 -8.63
C LEU A 101 -6.71 -19.76 -9.95
N GLY A 102 -5.61 -20.48 -10.19
CA GLY A 102 -5.44 -21.34 -11.35
C GLY A 102 -4.62 -20.72 -12.49
N ALA A 103 -4.07 -19.52 -12.31
CA ALA A 103 -3.21 -18.92 -13.32
C ALA A 103 -1.97 -19.80 -13.59
N LYS A 104 -1.80 -20.24 -14.83
CA LYS A 104 -0.69 -21.12 -15.24
C LYS A 104 0.57 -20.34 -15.54
N ASN A 105 0.44 -19.25 -16.26
CA ASN A 105 1.52 -18.46 -16.86
C ASN A 105 1.77 -17.15 -16.06
N VAL A 106 2.21 -17.28 -14.80
CA VAL A 106 2.54 -16.14 -13.94
C VAL A 106 4.03 -16.06 -13.70
N SER A 107 4.61 -14.90 -13.92
CA SER A 107 6.00 -14.58 -13.62
C SER A 107 6.09 -13.31 -12.76
N CYS A 108 7.26 -13.11 -12.13
CA CYS A 108 7.54 -11.93 -11.31
C CYS A 108 8.84 -11.30 -11.78
N ARG A 109 8.90 -9.98 -11.79
CA ARG A 109 10.12 -9.20 -11.98
C ARG A 109 10.21 -8.11 -10.92
N LEU A 110 11.40 -7.95 -10.37
CA LEU A 110 11.75 -6.85 -9.46
C LEU A 110 12.78 -5.98 -10.17
N PRO A 111 12.78 -4.65 -9.94
CA PRO A 111 13.79 -3.75 -10.48
C PRO A 111 15.20 -4.17 -10.02
N GLN A 112 16.17 -4.14 -10.92
CA GLN A 112 17.57 -4.34 -10.58
C GLN A 112 18.16 -3.10 -9.88
N LYS A 113 19.34 -3.27 -9.27
CA LYS A 113 19.95 -2.22 -8.47
C LYS A 113 20.18 -0.91 -9.23
N ASP A 114 20.48 -1.01 -10.52
CA ASP A 114 20.82 0.13 -11.39
C ASP A 114 19.61 0.65 -12.21
N GLU A 115 18.45 0.04 -12.04
CA GLU A 115 17.22 0.49 -12.70
C GLU A 115 16.53 1.60 -11.91
N SER A 116 15.79 2.47 -12.64
CA SER A 116 14.97 3.51 -12.03
C SER A 116 13.86 2.92 -11.15
N TYR A 117 13.35 3.73 -10.24
CA TYR A 117 12.17 3.37 -9.46
C TYR A 117 10.92 3.29 -10.35
N GLY A 118 10.16 2.20 -10.20
CA GLY A 118 8.93 1.99 -10.95
C GLY A 118 9.13 1.45 -12.38
N LEU A 119 8.03 1.36 -13.11
CA LEU A 119 7.99 0.81 -14.46
C LEU A 119 8.46 1.87 -15.47
N SER A 120 9.69 1.72 -16.00
CA SER A 120 10.22 2.60 -17.06
C SER A 120 9.86 2.09 -18.46
N PHE A 121 9.97 2.97 -19.46
CA PHE A 121 9.73 2.61 -20.86
C PHE A 121 10.67 1.51 -21.36
N ASP A 122 11.94 1.55 -20.94
CA ASP A 122 12.95 0.55 -21.32
C ASP A 122 12.62 -0.82 -20.73
N ILE A 123 12.16 -0.87 -19.49
CA ILE A 123 11.70 -2.10 -18.84
C ILE A 123 10.47 -2.68 -19.53
N VAL A 124 9.50 -1.83 -19.90
CA VAL A 124 8.31 -2.28 -20.65
C VAL A 124 8.70 -2.87 -21.99
N LYS A 125 9.63 -2.24 -22.71
CA LYS A 125 10.13 -2.74 -23.97
C LYS A 125 10.82 -4.10 -23.83
N GLU A 126 11.69 -4.24 -22.84
CA GLU A 126 12.36 -5.52 -22.54
C GLU A 126 11.39 -6.68 -22.21
N ILE A 127 10.25 -6.34 -21.57
CA ILE A 127 9.22 -7.33 -21.21
C ILE A 127 8.41 -7.77 -22.44
N LEU A 128 8.25 -6.89 -23.42
CA LEU A 128 7.43 -7.15 -24.63
C LEU A 128 8.21 -7.87 -25.74
N ASP A 129 9.55 -7.80 -25.74
CA ASP A 129 10.45 -8.52 -26.66
C ASP A 129 10.64 -9.98 -26.21
#